data_893b265fa52830b65d97b51120f102f6
#
_entry.id   893b265fa52830b65d97b51120f102f6
#
_cell.length_a   1.000
_cell.length_b   1.000
_cell.length_c   1.000
_cell.angle_alpha   90.00
_cell.angle_beta   90.00
_cell.angle_gamma   90.00
#
_symmetry.space_group_name_H-M   'P 1'
#
loop_
_entity.id
_entity.type
_entity.pdbx_description
1 polymer ?
#
loop_
_entity_poly.entity_id
_entity_poly.type
_entity_poly.pdbx_seq_one_letter_code
_entity_poly.pdbx_strand_id
1 'polypeptide(L)'
;MLNQTSRGPLQTVPTLEVKPMNPRIRTRLFLRLRALALLGLLAWPALADTIVHGDSGHPATRAEVLADLAAADFILLGETHDNPRHHQVRAELMRGLPPGVKTVVLEHLERGRRLDPARSLDDALERAGFDRKAWGWPLHQPVFVAARDMGANLLGGNLGRKDGRRVVMEGESALDADQARLLQQSPLSTTARGRLDESLSTGHCGHLPAARLPNMRLAQRARDAALARTLLESRDGPVVLLAGNGHVRRDYGVPVLLAGQAPGARVVNIGFMEVAPGERSEPAGMGDAYDFVWFTAPAQREDPCAGFSMP
;
A
#
# COMPACT_ATOMS: atom_id res chain seq x y z
N MET A 1 50.96 -31.40 -55.70
CA MET A 1 50.05 -30.91 -56.80
C MET A 1 49.29 -29.70 -56.23
N LEU A 2 49.69 -28.54 -56.76
CA LEU A 2 49.15 -27.24 -56.42
C LEU A 2 47.85 -27.01 -57.13
N ASN A 3 46.79 -26.54 -56.45
CA ASN A 3 45.61 -26.04 -57.07
C ASN A 3 45.41 -24.57 -56.66
N GLN A 4 45.58 -23.66 -57.64
CA GLN A 4 45.37 -22.23 -57.52
C GLN A 4 43.87 -21.96 -57.69
N THR A 5 43.24 -21.26 -56.73
CA THR A 5 41.95 -20.67 -56.91
C THR A 5 42.09 -19.16 -57.13
N SER A 6 41.63 -18.73 -58.28
CA SER A 6 41.61 -17.37 -58.84
C SER A 6 40.78 -16.44 -57.99
N ARG A 7 41.33 -15.27 -57.65
CA ARG A 7 40.61 -14.11 -57.09
C ARG A 7 39.91 -13.35 -58.23
N GLY A 8 38.59 -13.24 -58.14
CA GLY A 8 37.78 -12.34 -58.95
C GLY A 8 37.92 -10.90 -58.54
N PRO A 9 37.63 -9.93 -59.43
CA PRO A 9 37.86 -8.51 -59.20
C PRO A 9 36.82 -7.95 -58.18
N LEU A 10 37.31 -7.08 -57.27
CA LEU A 10 36.53 -6.28 -56.34
C LEU A 10 35.59 -5.33 -57.08
N GLN A 11 34.30 -5.47 -56.91
CA GLN A 11 33.29 -4.50 -57.36
C GLN A 11 33.36 -3.26 -56.48
N THR A 12 33.61 -2.11 -57.12
CA THR A 12 33.58 -0.79 -56.47
C THR A 12 32.13 -0.39 -56.20
N VAL A 13 31.82 -0.14 -54.91
CA VAL A 13 30.51 0.40 -54.47
C VAL A 13 30.44 1.89 -54.84
N PRO A 14 29.37 2.37 -55.46
CA PRO A 14 29.27 3.80 -55.78
C PRO A 14 29.07 4.62 -54.50
N THR A 15 29.92 5.61 -54.33
CA THR A 15 29.78 6.63 -53.29
C THR A 15 28.61 7.54 -53.61
N LEU A 16 27.61 7.56 -52.74
CA LEU A 16 26.48 8.51 -52.82
C LEU A 16 27.00 9.91 -52.42
N GLU A 17 27.10 10.80 -53.41
CA GLU A 17 27.34 12.21 -53.14
C GLU A 17 26.12 12.85 -52.45
N VAL A 18 26.28 13.16 -51.16
CA VAL A 18 25.27 13.93 -50.41
C VAL A 18 25.42 15.41 -50.74
N LYS A 19 24.54 15.96 -51.54
CA LYS A 19 24.50 17.40 -51.81
C LYS A 19 24.26 18.19 -50.52
N PRO A 20 25.03 19.26 -50.26
CA PRO A 20 24.84 20.08 -49.08
C PRO A 20 23.47 20.78 -49.11
N MET A 21 22.71 20.62 -48.05
CA MET A 21 21.36 21.19 -47.87
C MET A 21 21.46 22.72 -47.67
N ASN A 22 20.58 23.46 -48.39
CA ASN A 22 20.55 24.92 -48.36
C ASN A 22 20.45 25.46 -46.91
N PRO A 23 21.32 26.39 -46.49
CA PRO A 23 21.38 26.90 -45.13
C PRO A 23 20.05 27.50 -44.61
N ARG A 24 19.27 28.08 -45.53
CA ARG A 24 17.91 28.63 -45.19
C ARG A 24 16.87 27.57 -44.82
N ILE A 25 17.02 26.35 -45.29
CA ILE A 25 16.15 25.21 -44.96
C ILE A 25 16.57 24.63 -43.60
N ARG A 26 17.88 24.58 -43.32
CA ARG A 26 18.41 24.15 -42.02
C ARG A 26 17.88 25.02 -40.87
N THR A 27 17.89 26.34 -41.03
CA THR A 27 17.45 27.27 -39.98
C THR A 27 15.93 27.14 -39.70
N ARG A 28 15.12 26.93 -40.71
CA ARG A 28 13.67 26.76 -40.55
C ARG A 28 13.30 25.39 -39.95
N LEU A 29 14.06 24.35 -40.24
CA LEU A 29 13.85 23.01 -39.67
C LEU A 29 14.25 22.98 -38.18
N PHE A 30 15.36 23.62 -37.81
CA PHE A 30 15.80 23.74 -36.40
C PHE A 30 14.84 24.60 -35.56
N LEU A 31 14.26 25.66 -36.10
CA LEU A 31 13.26 26.47 -35.41
C LEU A 31 11.95 25.72 -35.19
N ARG A 32 11.50 24.90 -36.16
CA ARG A 32 10.30 24.09 -36.00
C ARG A 32 10.48 22.92 -35.05
N LEU A 33 11.66 22.30 -35.01
CA LEU A 33 12.00 21.26 -34.01
C LEU A 33 12.12 21.80 -32.60
N ARG A 34 12.62 23.04 -32.40
CA ARG A 34 12.63 23.70 -31.10
C ARG A 34 11.25 24.13 -30.61
N ALA A 35 10.35 24.54 -31.51
CA ALA A 35 8.97 24.87 -31.18
C ALA A 35 8.15 23.63 -30.80
N LEU A 36 8.40 22.48 -31.44
CA LEU A 36 7.77 21.19 -31.07
C LEU A 36 8.31 20.61 -29.75
N ALA A 37 9.57 20.86 -29.40
CA ALA A 37 10.15 20.42 -28.12
C ALA A 37 9.66 21.26 -26.92
N LEU A 38 9.18 22.49 -27.14
CA LEU A 38 8.60 23.33 -26.09
C LEU A 38 7.10 23.08 -25.84
N LEU A 39 6.40 22.39 -26.74
CA LEU A 39 4.99 22.01 -26.57
C LEU A 39 4.81 20.65 -25.86
N GLY A 40 5.89 19.92 -25.57
CA GLY A 40 5.86 18.60 -24.93
C GLY A 40 5.96 18.61 -23.40
N LEU A 41 6.07 19.79 -22.77
CA LEU A 41 6.12 19.93 -21.31
C LEU A 41 4.89 20.66 -20.74
N LEU A 42 3.70 20.37 -21.27
CA LEU A 42 2.51 20.46 -20.45
C LEU A 42 2.57 19.27 -19.47
N ALA A 43 3.38 19.44 -18.41
CA ALA A 43 3.20 18.63 -17.21
C ALA A 43 1.73 18.77 -16.85
N TRP A 44 0.94 17.72 -17.04
CA TRP A 44 -0.34 17.61 -16.39
C TRP A 44 -0.10 17.98 -14.91
N PRO A 45 -0.87 18.89 -14.33
CA PRO A 45 -0.71 19.16 -12.94
C PRO A 45 -0.86 17.82 -12.23
N ALA A 46 0.22 17.32 -11.66
CA ALA A 46 0.12 16.21 -10.71
C ALA A 46 -0.90 16.70 -9.70
N LEU A 47 -2.05 16.03 -9.60
CA LEU A 47 -3.02 16.34 -8.59
C LEU A 47 -2.28 16.33 -7.26
N ALA A 48 -2.18 17.49 -6.64
CA ALA A 48 -1.56 17.59 -5.34
C ALA A 48 -2.39 16.73 -4.39
N ASP A 49 -1.74 15.85 -3.64
CA ASP A 49 -2.40 15.12 -2.58
C ASP A 49 -3.12 16.11 -1.65
N THR A 50 -4.29 15.75 -1.16
CA THR A 50 -5.01 16.52 -0.16
C THR A 50 -5.17 15.72 1.12
N ILE A 51 -5.12 16.41 2.25
CA ILE A 51 -5.25 15.78 3.57
C ILE A 51 -6.40 16.48 4.29
N VAL A 52 -7.22 15.70 4.95
CA VAL A 52 -8.28 16.21 5.81
C VAL A 52 -8.26 15.53 7.17
N HIS A 53 -8.73 16.22 8.21
CA HIS A 53 -9.09 15.59 9.48
C HIS A 53 -10.31 14.70 9.27
N GLY A 54 -10.25 13.48 9.76
CA GLY A 54 -11.28 12.48 9.49
C GLY A 54 -12.62 12.78 10.13
N ASP A 55 -12.62 13.43 11.29
CA ASP A 55 -13.83 13.76 12.06
C ASP A 55 -14.58 14.99 11.51
N SER A 56 -13.85 15.99 11.01
CA SER A 56 -14.40 17.27 10.60
C SER A 56 -14.40 17.51 9.09
N GLY A 57 -13.60 16.74 8.34
CA GLY A 57 -13.37 16.96 6.92
C GLY A 57 -12.58 18.24 6.61
N HIS A 58 -12.13 18.98 7.63
CA HIS A 58 -11.35 20.20 7.42
C HIS A 58 -9.97 19.86 6.85
N PRO A 59 -9.42 20.73 5.98
CA PRO A 59 -8.07 20.54 5.46
C PRO A 59 -7.06 20.41 6.59
N ALA A 60 -6.15 19.47 6.45
CA ALA A 60 -5.00 19.27 7.33
C ALA A 60 -3.70 19.45 6.54
N THR A 61 -2.63 19.81 7.24
CA THR A 61 -1.30 19.93 6.69
C THR A 61 -0.47 18.67 7.01
N ARG A 62 0.55 18.41 6.20
CA ARG A 62 1.52 17.36 6.50
C ARG A 62 2.23 17.56 7.84
N ALA A 63 2.45 18.82 8.24
CA ALA A 63 3.08 19.15 9.52
C ALA A 63 2.21 18.76 10.71
N GLU A 64 0.89 18.98 10.63
CA GLU A 64 -0.06 18.54 11.65
C GLU A 64 -0.10 17.02 11.75
N VAL A 65 -0.17 16.31 10.60
CA VAL A 65 -0.09 14.85 10.57
C VAL A 65 1.18 14.35 11.26
N LEU A 66 2.35 14.89 10.91
CA LEU A 66 3.62 14.47 11.52
C LEU A 66 3.69 14.77 13.01
N ALA A 67 3.12 15.90 13.47
CA ALA A 67 3.06 16.23 14.88
C ALA A 67 2.21 15.23 15.67
N ASP A 68 1.07 14.82 15.12
CA ASP A 68 0.19 13.83 15.74
C ASP A 68 0.83 12.44 15.76
N LEU A 69 1.46 12.02 14.65
CA LEU A 69 2.20 10.76 14.57
C LEU A 69 3.36 10.70 15.56
N ALA A 70 4.07 11.84 15.76
CA ALA A 70 5.19 11.93 16.69
C ALA A 70 4.78 11.74 18.17
N ALA A 71 3.53 11.99 18.48
CA ALA A 71 2.98 11.83 19.83
C ALA A 71 2.24 10.49 20.04
N ALA A 72 2.17 9.63 19.02
CA ALA A 72 1.42 8.38 19.05
C ALA A 72 2.26 7.23 19.63
N ASP A 73 1.60 6.34 20.38
CA ASP A 73 2.16 5.04 20.77
C ASP A 73 2.03 4.02 19.63
N PHE A 74 0.91 4.10 18.91
CA PHE A 74 0.63 3.26 17.73
C PHE A 74 0.32 4.14 16.53
N ILE A 75 1.11 3.98 15.47
CA ILE A 75 1.01 4.69 14.20
C ILE A 75 0.50 3.71 13.16
N LEU A 76 -0.72 3.89 12.66
CA LEU A 76 -1.33 2.97 11.71
C LEU A 76 -1.49 3.64 10.35
N LEU A 77 -0.70 3.20 9.38
CA LEU A 77 -0.69 3.77 8.02
C LEU A 77 -1.40 2.81 7.05
N GLY A 78 -2.57 3.23 6.61
CA GLY A 78 -3.39 2.50 5.65
C GLY A 78 -2.82 2.48 4.23
N GLU A 79 -3.47 1.77 3.34
CA GLU A 79 -3.19 1.79 1.89
C GLU A 79 -4.34 1.20 1.06
N THR A 80 -4.36 1.55 -0.22
CA THR A 80 -4.86 0.69 -1.29
C THR A 80 -3.64 -0.03 -1.85
N HIS A 81 -3.62 -1.36 -1.78
CA HIS A 81 -2.41 -2.18 -1.95
C HIS A 81 -1.65 -1.96 -3.27
N ASP A 82 -2.35 -1.66 -4.33
CA ASP A 82 -1.78 -1.48 -5.67
C ASP A 82 -1.55 -0.01 -6.06
N ASN A 83 -1.74 0.93 -5.13
CA ASN A 83 -1.46 2.35 -5.39
C ASN A 83 -0.01 2.73 -5.02
N PRO A 84 0.89 2.96 -6.00
CA PRO A 84 2.28 3.28 -5.73
C PRO A 84 2.45 4.61 -4.98
N ARG A 85 1.50 5.56 -5.13
CA ARG A 85 1.57 6.85 -4.43
C ARG A 85 1.38 6.67 -2.92
N HIS A 86 0.48 5.75 -2.51
CA HIS A 86 0.30 5.42 -1.09
C HIS A 86 1.60 4.93 -0.46
N HIS A 87 2.34 4.05 -1.14
CA HIS A 87 3.62 3.54 -0.63
C HIS A 87 4.69 4.62 -0.53
N GLN A 88 4.74 5.54 -1.50
CA GLN A 88 5.65 6.68 -1.48
C GLN A 88 5.37 7.61 -0.30
N VAL A 89 4.10 8.03 -0.14
CA VAL A 89 3.70 8.96 0.95
C VAL A 89 3.94 8.33 2.31
N ARG A 90 3.58 7.07 2.50
CA ARG A 90 3.85 6.35 3.76
C ARG A 90 5.35 6.30 4.08
N ALA A 91 6.18 6.02 3.09
CA ALA A 91 7.63 6.05 3.24
C ALA A 91 8.16 7.44 3.61
N GLU A 92 7.59 8.49 3.01
CA GLU A 92 7.92 9.88 3.33
C GLU A 92 7.49 10.25 4.75
N LEU A 93 6.30 9.83 5.20
CA LEU A 93 5.83 10.04 6.57
C LEU A 93 6.73 9.33 7.58
N MET A 94 7.09 8.07 7.32
CA MET A 94 7.97 7.30 8.18
C MET A 94 9.33 7.97 8.35
N ARG A 95 9.94 8.49 7.28
CA ARG A 95 11.21 9.24 7.35
C ARG A 95 11.07 10.57 8.10
N GLY A 96 9.86 11.13 8.18
CA GLY A 96 9.56 12.35 8.93
C GLY A 96 9.29 12.12 10.42
N LEU A 97 9.18 10.87 10.87
CA LEU A 97 8.97 10.55 12.28
C LEU A 97 10.23 10.86 13.11
N PRO A 98 10.07 11.28 14.36
CA PRO A 98 11.21 11.46 15.26
C PRO A 98 11.89 10.11 15.54
N PRO A 99 13.16 10.12 15.97
CA PRO A 99 13.84 8.92 16.44
C PRO A 99 13.06 8.25 17.57
N GLY A 100 13.01 6.91 17.58
CA GLY A 100 12.33 6.17 18.66
C GLY A 100 11.43 5.05 18.18
N VAL A 101 10.97 5.06 16.91
CA VAL A 101 10.27 3.93 16.32
C VAL A 101 11.23 2.75 16.19
N LYS A 102 11.02 1.71 16.97
CA LYS A 102 11.88 0.51 16.98
C LYS A 102 11.31 -0.63 16.16
N THR A 103 10.02 -0.62 15.89
CA THR A 103 9.33 -1.73 15.21
C THR A 103 8.32 -1.23 14.19
N VAL A 104 8.32 -1.88 13.04
CA VAL A 104 7.32 -1.74 11.99
C VAL A 104 6.66 -3.11 11.78
N VAL A 105 5.37 -3.19 12.03
CA VAL A 105 4.55 -4.38 11.82
C VAL A 105 3.96 -4.36 10.42
N LEU A 106 4.06 -5.48 9.72
CA LEU A 106 3.71 -5.62 8.31
C LEU A 106 2.53 -6.59 8.14
N GLU A 107 1.46 -6.15 7.51
CA GLU A 107 0.42 -7.05 7.01
C GLU A 107 0.95 -8.01 5.93
N HIS A 108 1.98 -7.60 5.23
CA HIS A 108 2.58 -8.30 4.09
C HIS A 108 3.27 -9.62 4.46
N LEU A 109 3.50 -9.86 5.75
CA LEU A 109 4.17 -11.04 6.28
C LEU A 109 3.32 -11.70 7.37
N GLU A 110 3.39 -13.03 7.43
CA GLU A 110 2.75 -13.80 8.48
C GLU A 110 3.38 -13.49 9.85
N ARG A 111 2.55 -13.48 10.90
CA ARG A 111 3.00 -13.29 12.28
C ARG A 111 4.07 -14.32 12.66
N GLY A 112 5.10 -13.87 13.37
CA GLY A 112 6.28 -14.66 13.69
C GLY A 112 7.38 -14.64 12.63
N ARG A 113 7.13 -14.07 11.45
CA ARG A 113 8.18 -13.80 10.45
C ARG A 113 8.81 -12.44 10.72
N ARG A 114 10.06 -12.30 10.34
CA ARG A 114 10.80 -11.01 10.43
C ARG A 114 11.81 -10.89 9.31
N LEU A 115 12.13 -9.66 8.93
CA LEU A 115 13.23 -9.40 8.03
C LEU A 115 14.55 -9.34 8.81
N ASP A 116 15.56 -10.06 8.32
CA ASP A 116 16.90 -9.99 8.86
C ASP A 116 17.59 -8.69 8.40
N PRO A 117 17.93 -7.77 9.32
CA PRO A 117 18.53 -6.48 8.95
C PRO A 117 19.94 -6.62 8.37
N ALA A 118 20.64 -7.72 8.64
CA ALA A 118 22.01 -7.96 8.12
C ALA A 118 22.04 -8.37 6.64
N ARG A 119 20.89 -8.69 6.05
CA ARG A 119 20.78 -9.16 4.67
C ARG A 119 20.37 -8.03 3.72
N SER A 120 20.57 -8.24 2.41
CA SER A 120 19.92 -7.41 1.41
C SER A 120 18.39 -7.48 1.58
N LEU A 121 17.66 -6.45 1.15
CA LEU A 121 16.19 -6.45 1.27
C LEU A 121 15.56 -7.64 0.54
N ASP A 122 16.06 -7.96 -0.66
CA ASP A 122 15.54 -9.06 -1.47
C ASP A 122 15.74 -10.44 -0.81
N ASP A 123 16.92 -10.73 -0.27
CA ASP A 123 17.20 -11.98 0.45
C ASP A 123 16.42 -12.06 1.77
N ALA A 124 16.27 -10.94 2.50
CA ALA A 124 15.48 -10.90 3.71
C ALA A 124 13.98 -11.16 3.45
N LEU A 125 13.42 -10.59 2.39
CA LEU A 125 12.02 -10.81 1.97
C LEU A 125 11.77 -12.26 1.57
N GLU A 126 12.67 -12.85 0.79
CA GLU A 126 12.57 -14.25 0.37
C GLU A 126 12.57 -15.20 1.57
N ARG A 127 13.52 -15.03 2.49
CA ARG A 127 13.62 -15.87 3.71
C ARG A 127 12.45 -15.68 4.68
N ALA A 128 11.89 -14.48 4.73
CA ALA A 128 10.68 -14.21 5.50
C ALA A 128 9.40 -14.78 4.86
N GLY A 129 9.48 -15.30 3.63
CA GLY A 129 8.33 -15.85 2.92
C GLY A 129 7.39 -14.79 2.33
N PHE A 130 7.93 -13.62 1.97
CA PHE A 130 7.16 -12.57 1.32
C PHE A 130 6.68 -13.02 -0.07
N ASP A 131 5.36 -12.98 -0.29
CA ASP A 131 4.76 -13.36 -1.57
C ASP A 131 4.84 -12.20 -2.57
N ARG A 132 5.93 -12.14 -3.33
CA ARG A 132 6.20 -11.08 -4.30
C ARG A 132 5.08 -10.89 -5.33
N LYS A 133 4.46 -11.98 -5.75
CA LYS A 133 3.39 -11.93 -6.75
C LYS A 133 2.11 -11.37 -6.16
N ALA A 134 1.71 -11.85 -4.99
CA ALA A 134 0.48 -11.42 -4.35
C ALA A 134 0.52 -9.95 -3.92
N TRP A 135 1.70 -9.45 -3.52
CA TRP A 135 1.88 -8.08 -3.08
C TRP A 135 2.41 -7.14 -4.20
N GLY A 136 2.44 -7.60 -5.47
CA GLY A 136 2.84 -6.75 -6.61
C GLY A 136 4.23 -6.14 -6.47
N TRP A 137 5.22 -6.92 -5.94
CA TRP A 137 6.59 -6.41 -5.81
C TRP A 137 7.10 -5.85 -7.16
N PRO A 138 7.73 -4.65 -7.20
CA PRO A 138 8.32 -3.90 -6.07
C PRO A 138 7.48 -2.72 -5.53
N LEU A 139 6.16 -2.69 -5.69
CA LEU A 139 5.31 -1.55 -5.26
C LEU A 139 5.57 -1.11 -3.81
N HIS A 140 5.74 -2.07 -2.90
CA HIS A 140 5.95 -1.82 -1.47
C HIS A 140 7.41 -1.50 -1.09
N GLN A 141 8.35 -1.55 -2.05
CA GLN A 141 9.77 -1.30 -1.77
C GLN A 141 10.04 0.02 -1.02
N PRO A 142 9.37 1.16 -1.35
CA PRO A 142 9.62 2.43 -0.66
C PRO A 142 9.43 2.36 0.85
N VAL A 143 8.38 1.69 1.35
CA VAL A 143 8.10 1.58 2.79
C VAL A 143 9.04 0.62 3.50
N PHE A 144 9.46 -0.47 2.86
CA PHE A 144 10.44 -1.39 3.44
C PHE A 144 11.83 -0.75 3.54
N VAL A 145 12.22 0.03 2.52
CA VAL A 145 13.46 0.80 2.56
C VAL A 145 13.39 1.85 3.67
N ALA A 146 12.31 2.63 3.76
CA ALA A 146 12.15 3.64 4.81
C ALA A 146 12.22 3.03 6.22
N ALA A 147 11.57 1.88 6.46
CA ALA A 147 11.63 1.18 7.74
C ALA A 147 13.06 0.72 8.10
N ARG A 148 13.82 0.24 7.11
CA ARG A 148 15.22 -0.14 7.31
C ARG A 148 16.12 1.06 7.56
N ASP A 149 15.91 2.16 6.84
CA ASP A 149 16.67 3.42 7.02
C ASP A 149 16.48 3.98 8.45
N MET A 150 15.31 3.75 9.05
CA MET A 150 15.03 4.11 10.46
C MET A 150 15.69 3.15 11.46
N GLY A 151 16.31 2.07 11.02
CA GLY A 151 16.85 1.02 11.89
C GLY A 151 15.77 0.19 12.62
N ALA A 152 14.53 0.21 12.15
CA ALA A 152 13.44 -0.49 12.78
C ALA A 152 13.47 -2.01 12.50
N ASN A 153 12.98 -2.80 13.45
CA ASN A 153 12.69 -4.22 13.24
C ASN A 153 11.43 -4.35 12.38
N LEU A 154 11.50 -5.08 11.28
CA LEU A 154 10.36 -5.36 10.42
C LEU A 154 9.80 -6.73 10.76
N LEU A 155 8.61 -6.74 11.35
CA LEU A 155 7.93 -7.94 11.84
C LEU A 155 6.67 -8.22 11.05
N GLY A 156 6.43 -9.47 10.68
CA GLY A 156 5.16 -9.93 10.15
C GLY A 156 4.09 -9.93 11.24
N GLY A 157 2.90 -9.40 10.93
CA GLY A 157 1.79 -9.34 11.87
C GLY A 157 0.53 -10.06 11.39
N ASN A 158 0.46 -10.49 10.11
CA ASN A 158 -0.77 -11.01 9.54
C ASN A 158 -1.04 -12.47 9.95
N LEU A 159 -2.30 -12.84 9.96
CA LEU A 159 -2.70 -14.24 10.01
C LEU A 159 -2.29 -14.95 8.71
N GLY A 160 -1.69 -16.12 8.84
CA GLY A 160 -1.28 -16.93 7.68
C GLY A 160 -2.46 -17.25 6.76
N ARG A 161 -2.21 -17.32 5.44
CA ARG A 161 -3.26 -17.62 4.46
C ARG A 161 -4.00 -18.92 4.74
N LYS A 162 -3.27 -19.96 5.19
CA LYS A 162 -3.86 -21.26 5.54
C LYS A 162 -4.84 -21.12 6.71
N ASP A 163 -4.44 -20.41 7.76
CA ASP A 163 -5.26 -20.22 8.94
C ASP A 163 -6.46 -19.30 8.63
N GLY A 164 -6.27 -18.23 7.86
CA GLY A 164 -7.38 -17.41 7.38
C GLY A 164 -8.42 -18.20 6.59
N ARG A 165 -8.00 -19.13 5.72
CA ARG A 165 -8.91 -20.04 5.02
C ARG A 165 -9.65 -20.98 5.98
N ARG A 166 -8.96 -21.50 6.99
CA ARG A 166 -9.59 -22.33 8.02
C ARG A 166 -10.69 -21.57 8.74
N VAL A 167 -10.45 -20.31 9.13
CA VAL A 167 -11.48 -19.48 9.76
C VAL A 167 -12.69 -19.28 8.83
N VAL A 168 -12.46 -19.04 7.53
CA VAL A 168 -13.58 -18.95 6.56
C VAL A 168 -14.40 -20.24 6.46
N MET A 169 -13.76 -21.40 6.55
CA MET A 169 -14.42 -22.71 6.38
C MET A 169 -15.03 -23.25 7.67
N GLU A 170 -14.34 -23.08 8.79
CA GLU A 170 -14.63 -23.73 10.07
C GLU A 170 -15.23 -22.76 11.11
N GLY A 171 -15.15 -21.42 10.84
CA GLY A 171 -15.64 -20.40 11.77
C GLY A 171 -14.79 -20.30 13.04
N GLU A 172 -15.44 -20.09 14.19
CA GLU A 172 -14.78 -19.83 15.48
C GLU A 172 -13.89 -20.98 15.95
N SER A 173 -14.17 -22.22 15.56
CA SER A 173 -13.36 -23.39 15.92
C SER A 173 -11.93 -23.35 15.38
N ALA A 174 -11.67 -22.53 14.35
CA ALA A 174 -10.36 -22.33 13.77
C ALA A 174 -9.52 -21.25 14.45
N LEU A 175 -10.10 -20.46 15.36
CA LEU A 175 -9.37 -19.43 16.10
C LEU A 175 -8.48 -20.05 17.17
N ASP A 176 -7.29 -19.47 17.39
CA ASP A 176 -6.53 -19.77 18.59
C ASP A 176 -7.17 -19.09 19.82
N ALA A 177 -6.80 -19.57 21.03
CA ALA A 177 -7.40 -19.09 22.28
C ALA A 177 -7.22 -17.58 22.49
N ASP A 178 -6.08 -17.02 22.06
CA ASP A 178 -5.81 -15.58 22.19
C ASP A 178 -6.62 -14.76 21.20
N GLN A 179 -6.76 -15.22 19.97
CA GLN A 179 -7.64 -14.59 18.99
C GLN A 179 -9.08 -14.57 19.48
N ALA A 180 -9.58 -15.73 19.91
CA ALA A 180 -10.95 -15.85 20.41
C ALA A 180 -11.19 -14.88 21.59
N ARG A 181 -10.26 -14.83 22.57
CA ARG A 181 -10.33 -13.94 23.72
C ARG A 181 -10.34 -12.46 23.30
N LEU A 182 -9.42 -12.03 22.43
CA LEU A 182 -9.36 -10.65 21.95
C LEU A 182 -10.64 -10.22 21.25
N LEU A 183 -11.17 -11.07 20.37
CA LEU A 183 -12.38 -10.78 19.62
C LEU A 183 -13.61 -10.71 20.53
N GLN A 184 -13.69 -11.57 21.55
CA GLN A 184 -14.76 -11.56 22.53
C GLN A 184 -14.72 -10.31 23.43
N GLN A 185 -13.53 -9.86 23.80
CA GLN A 185 -13.33 -8.65 24.62
C GLN A 185 -13.55 -7.35 23.86
N SER A 186 -13.54 -7.40 22.53
CA SER A 186 -13.65 -6.23 21.65
C SER A 186 -14.78 -6.41 20.61
N PRO A 187 -16.04 -6.55 21.05
CA PRO A 187 -17.15 -6.76 20.13
C PRO A 187 -17.38 -5.52 19.22
N LEU A 188 -17.78 -5.76 17.99
CA LEU A 188 -18.19 -4.67 17.10
C LEU A 188 -19.63 -4.22 17.42
N SER A 189 -19.88 -2.92 17.35
CA SER A 189 -21.25 -2.40 17.31
C SER A 189 -21.98 -2.89 16.06
N THR A 190 -23.32 -2.80 16.06
CA THR A 190 -24.13 -3.18 14.89
C THR A 190 -23.73 -2.35 13.65
N THR A 191 -23.51 -1.06 13.83
CA THR A 191 -23.08 -0.15 12.75
C THR A 191 -21.70 -0.54 12.20
N ALA A 192 -20.71 -0.76 13.07
CA ALA A 192 -19.37 -1.17 12.66
C ALA A 192 -19.37 -2.53 11.93
N ARG A 193 -20.20 -3.46 12.40
CA ARG A 193 -20.40 -4.75 11.73
C ARG A 193 -20.98 -4.57 10.34
N GLY A 194 -22.02 -3.74 10.19
CA GLY A 194 -22.61 -3.45 8.88
C GLY A 194 -21.62 -2.83 7.90
N ARG A 195 -20.80 -1.88 8.36
CA ARG A 195 -19.75 -1.28 7.53
C ARG A 195 -18.68 -2.29 7.09
N LEU A 196 -18.28 -3.21 7.98
CA LEU A 196 -17.34 -4.28 7.63
C LEU A 196 -17.95 -5.24 6.62
N ASP A 197 -19.21 -5.60 6.81
CA ASP A 197 -19.94 -6.48 5.89
C ASP A 197 -20.08 -5.87 4.49
N GLU A 198 -20.37 -4.58 4.41
CA GLU A 198 -20.42 -3.82 3.16
C GLU A 198 -19.03 -3.77 2.49
N SER A 199 -17.98 -3.47 3.25
CA SER A 199 -16.59 -3.46 2.75
C SER A 199 -16.18 -4.83 2.19
N LEU A 200 -16.53 -5.92 2.88
CA LEU A 200 -16.27 -7.29 2.40
C LEU A 200 -17.05 -7.61 1.14
N SER A 201 -18.32 -7.22 1.08
CA SER A 201 -19.17 -7.45 -0.11
C SER A 201 -18.60 -6.69 -1.32
N THR A 202 -18.29 -5.40 -1.14
CA THR A 202 -17.71 -4.55 -2.20
C THR A 202 -16.36 -5.09 -2.68
N GLY A 203 -15.48 -5.47 -1.75
CA GLY A 203 -14.17 -6.06 -2.09
C GLY A 203 -14.25 -7.41 -2.82
N HIS A 204 -15.42 -8.05 -2.82
CA HIS A 204 -15.72 -9.26 -3.59
C HIS A 204 -16.70 -8.99 -4.75
N CYS A 205 -16.78 -7.74 -5.22
CA CYS A 205 -17.62 -7.32 -6.35
C CYS A 205 -19.12 -7.67 -6.18
N GLY A 206 -19.61 -7.72 -4.95
CA GLY A 206 -20.99 -8.13 -4.64
C GLY A 206 -21.27 -9.63 -4.78
N HIS A 207 -20.27 -10.44 -5.15
CA HIS A 207 -20.42 -11.89 -5.36
C HIS A 207 -20.22 -12.73 -4.09
N LEU A 208 -20.00 -12.12 -2.94
CA LEU A 208 -19.84 -12.85 -1.69
C LEU A 208 -21.21 -13.41 -1.24
N PRO A 209 -21.39 -14.75 -1.16
CA PRO A 209 -22.63 -15.33 -0.70
C PRO A 209 -22.96 -14.89 0.72
N ALA A 210 -24.19 -14.47 0.99
CA ALA A 210 -24.64 -14.01 2.30
C ALA A 210 -24.36 -15.04 3.42
N ALA A 211 -24.47 -16.32 3.12
CA ALA A 211 -24.16 -17.40 4.06
C ALA A 211 -22.68 -17.48 4.47
N ARG A 212 -21.75 -16.94 3.65
CA ARG A 212 -20.32 -16.91 3.95
C ARG A 212 -19.87 -15.63 4.66
N LEU A 213 -20.67 -14.59 4.61
CA LEU A 213 -20.33 -13.28 5.16
C LEU A 213 -19.94 -13.32 6.66
N PRO A 214 -20.62 -14.06 7.56
CA PRO A 214 -20.20 -14.15 8.95
C PRO A 214 -18.77 -14.69 9.13
N ASN A 215 -18.40 -15.74 8.42
CA ASN A 215 -17.07 -16.33 8.51
C ASN A 215 -16.01 -15.48 7.81
N MET A 216 -16.34 -14.77 6.73
CA MET A 216 -15.45 -13.81 6.10
C MET A 216 -15.15 -12.64 7.04
N ARG A 217 -16.17 -12.11 7.71
CA ARG A 217 -16.01 -11.10 8.77
C ARG A 217 -15.14 -11.61 9.90
N LEU A 218 -15.36 -12.85 10.35
CA LEU A 218 -14.55 -13.46 11.39
C LEU A 218 -13.09 -13.61 10.96
N ALA A 219 -12.82 -14.02 9.73
CA ALA A 219 -11.47 -14.13 9.18
C ALA A 219 -10.77 -12.77 9.09
N GLN A 220 -11.49 -11.71 8.69
CA GLN A 220 -10.93 -10.36 8.71
C GLN A 220 -10.58 -9.93 10.14
N ARG A 221 -11.49 -10.14 11.08
CA ARG A 221 -11.26 -9.86 12.50
C ARG A 221 -10.11 -10.68 13.10
N ALA A 222 -9.93 -11.94 12.69
CA ALA A 222 -8.81 -12.77 13.11
C ALA A 222 -7.46 -12.25 12.59
N ARG A 223 -7.44 -11.65 11.39
CA ARG A 223 -6.25 -10.92 10.88
C ARG A 223 -5.96 -9.70 11.73
N ASP A 224 -6.98 -8.89 12.04
CA ASP A 224 -6.84 -7.74 12.93
C ASP A 224 -6.30 -8.14 14.30
N ALA A 225 -6.77 -9.27 14.85
CA ALA A 225 -6.29 -9.80 16.13
C ALA A 225 -4.81 -10.21 16.06
N ALA A 226 -4.36 -10.82 14.97
CA ALA A 226 -2.96 -11.16 14.77
C ALA A 226 -2.06 -9.91 14.68
N LEU A 227 -2.50 -8.89 13.93
CA LEU A 227 -1.83 -7.58 13.81
C LEU A 227 -1.77 -6.88 15.17
N ALA A 228 -2.90 -6.77 15.88
CA ALA A 228 -2.98 -6.14 17.19
C ALA A 228 -2.06 -6.82 18.23
N ARG A 229 -2.01 -8.15 18.27
CA ARG A 229 -1.11 -8.90 19.14
C ARG A 229 0.36 -8.57 18.87
N THR A 230 0.76 -8.52 17.59
CA THR A 230 2.14 -8.17 17.23
C THR A 230 2.49 -6.75 17.64
N LEU A 231 1.56 -5.79 17.48
CA LEU A 231 1.74 -4.42 17.96
C LEU A 231 1.90 -4.36 19.49
N LEU A 232 1.04 -5.05 20.24
CA LEU A 232 1.04 -5.07 21.70
C LEU A 232 2.31 -5.73 22.27
N GLU A 233 2.83 -6.75 21.60
CA GLU A 233 4.08 -7.43 21.96
C GLU A 233 5.34 -6.60 21.66
N SER A 234 5.22 -5.54 20.84
CA SER A 234 6.34 -4.74 20.34
C SER A 234 6.47 -3.35 20.98
N ARG A 235 5.93 -3.13 22.18
CA ARG A 235 5.76 -1.82 22.84
C ARG A 235 7.02 -1.26 23.52
N ASP A 236 8.18 -1.39 22.89
CA ASP A 236 9.44 -0.77 23.37
C ASP A 236 9.63 0.68 22.86
N GLY A 237 8.55 1.40 22.60
CA GLY A 237 8.46 2.72 22.01
C GLY A 237 7.29 2.79 21.03
N PRO A 238 7.19 3.85 20.23
CA PRO A 238 6.19 3.94 19.17
C PRO A 238 6.32 2.79 18.16
N VAL A 239 5.18 2.21 17.76
CA VAL A 239 5.14 1.10 16.80
C VAL A 239 4.34 1.52 15.56
N VAL A 240 4.86 1.24 14.37
CA VAL A 240 4.17 1.50 13.11
C VAL A 240 3.52 0.22 12.59
N LEU A 241 2.27 0.31 12.15
CA LEU A 241 1.59 -0.71 11.35
C LEU A 241 1.48 -0.24 9.90
N LEU A 242 1.91 -1.09 8.97
CA LEU A 242 1.66 -0.92 7.53
C LEU A 242 0.65 -1.99 7.08
N ALA A 243 -0.56 -1.56 6.74
CA ALA A 243 -1.65 -2.46 6.37
C ALA A 243 -2.64 -1.80 5.41
N GLY A 244 -3.52 -2.57 4.81
CA GLY A 244 -4.63 -2.05 4.02
C GLY A 244 -5.56 -1.16 4.85
N ASN A 245 -6.24 -0.21 4.19
CA ASN A 245 -7.12 0.76 4.83
C ASN A 245 -8.14 0.12 5.79
N GLY A 246 -8.70 -1.04 5.45
CA GLY A 246 -9.67 -1.73 6.29
C GLY A 246 -9.14 -2.12 7.66
N HIS A 247 -7.86 -2.50 7.76
CA HIS A 247 -7.23 -2.91 9.01
C HIS A 247 -6.95 -1.76 9.97
N VAL A 248 -6.76 -0.55 9.45
CA VAL A 248 -6.41 0.62 10.27
C VAL A 248 -7.62 1.46 10.69
N ARG A 249 -8.85 1.06 10.35
CA ARG A 249 -10.08 1.77 10.72
C ARG A 249 -10.37 1.70 12.21
N ARG A 250 -10.81 2.84 12.78
CA ARG A 250 -11.20 2.94 14.21
C ARG A 250 -12.50 2.23 14.55
N ASP A 251 -13.39 2.06 13.57
CA ASP A 251 -14.72 1.51 13.83
C ASP A 251 -14.75 -0.03 13.86
N TYR A 252 -13.87 -0.71 13.06
CA TYR A 252 -13.87 -2.18 13.04
C TYR A 252 -12.49 -2.84 12.91
N GLY A 253 -11.42 -2.09 12.66
CA GLY A 253 -10.07 -2.61 12.45
C GLY A 253 -9.27 -2.82 13.74
N VAL A 254 -7.95 -2.84 13.60
CA VAL A 254 -6.98 -3.00 14.69
C VAL A 254 -7.19 -2.03 15.86
N PRO A 255 -7.54 -0.74 15.63
CA PRO A 255 -7.76 0.20 16.74
C PRO A 255 -8.81 -0.26 17.75
N VAL A 256 -9.86 -0.96 17.34
CA VAL A 256 -10.88 -1.51 18.25
C VAL A 256 -10.27 -2.48 19.26
N LEU A 257 -9.31 -3.29 18.81
CA LEU A 257 -8.63 -4.28 19.62
C LEU A 257 -7.60 -3.63 20.55
N LEU A 258 -6.88 -2.62 20.04
CA LEU A 258 -5.90 -1.86 20.84
C LEU A 258 -6.59 -1.09 21.99
N ALA A 259 -7.75 -0.49 21.75
CA ALA A 259 -8.51 0.26 22.74
C ALA A 259 -8.88 -0.63 23.96
N GLY A 260 -9.21 -1.90 23.73
CA GLY A 260 -9.53 -2.85 24.79
C GLY A 260 -8.31 -3.38 25.55
N GLN A 261 -7.13 -3.40 24.93
CA GLN A 261 -5.93 -4.04 25.49
C GLN A 261 -4.86 -3.04 25.98
N ALA A 262 -4.91 -1.82 25.51
CA ALA A 262 -3.98 -0.75 25.88
C ALA A 262 -4.75 0.54 26.14
N PRO A 263 -5.63 0.57 27.18
CA PRO A 263 -6.38 1.76 27.52
C PRO A 263 -5.43 2.90 27.85
N GLY A 264 -5.64 4.08 27.24
CA GLY A 264 -4.78 5.26 27.40
C GLY A 264 -3.61 5.33 26.42
N ALA A 265 -3.33 4.31 25.60
CA ALA A 265 -2.38 4.44 24.51
C ALA A 265 -2.95 5.34 23.39
N ARG A 266 -2.12 6.25 22.89
CA ARG A 266 -2.49 7.12 21.77
C ARG A 266 -2.32 6.36 20.46
N VAL A 267 -3.43 6.09 19.81
CA VAL A 267 -3.47 5.50 18.46
C VAL A 267 -3.74 6.61 17.45
N VAL A 268 -2.92 6.74 16.42
CA VAL A 268 -3.16 7.64 15.29
C VAL A 268 -3.18 6.82 14.02
N ASN A 269 -4.26 6.94 13.26
CA ASN A 269 -4.45 6.20 12.01
C ASN A 269 -4.73 7.10 10.81
N ILE A 270 -4.13 6.73 9.69
CA ILE A 270 -4.30 7.45 8.41
C ILE A 270 -4.88 6.49 7.38
N GLY A 271 -6.02 6.86 6.79
CA GLY A 271 -6.56 6.21 5.61
C GLY A 271 -6.05 6.87 4.34
N PHE A 272 -5.60 6.08 3.37
CA PHE A 272 -5.17 6.56 2.05
C PHE A 272 -6.21 6.20 1.00
N MET A 273 -6.86 7.21 0.44
CA MET A 273 -8.00 7.06 -0.46
C MET A 273 -7.70 7.59 -1.84
N GLU A 274 -8.28 6.96 -2.82
CA GLU A 274 -8.20 7.40 -4.21
C GLU A 274 -9.39 8.28 -4.56
N VAL A 275 -9.12 9.42 -5.19
CA VAL A 275 -10.14 10.32 -5.71
C VAL A 275 -9.83 10.68 -7.15
N ALA A 276 -10.85 10.69 -8.00
CA ALA A 276 -10.70 11.15 -9.38
C ALA A 276 -10.38 12.64 -9.43
N PRO A 277 -9.70 13.11 -10.50
CA PRO A 277 -9.42 14.52 -10.69
C PRO A 277 -10.67 15.37 -10.65
N GLY A 278 -10.71 16.36 -9.74
CA GLY A 278 -11.85 17.28 -9.60
C GLY A 278 -12.99 16.77 -8.71
N GLU A 279 -12.97 15.52 -8.28
CA GLU A 279 -13.88 15.03 -7.26
C GLU A 279 -13.35 15.39 -5.86
N ARG A 280 -14.18 16.10 -5.13
CA ARG A 280 -14.01 16.33 -3.69
C ARG A 280 -15.07 15.48 -2.99
N SER A 281 -14.94 14.19 -3.00
CA SER A 281 -15.88 13.37 -2.26
C SER A 281 -15.19 12.86 -1.00
N GLU A 282 -15.61 13.41 0.13
CA GLU A 282 -15.56 12.62 1.35
C GLU A 282 -16.47 11.42 1.10
N PRO A 283 -15.93 10.21 1.08
CA PRO A 283 -16.79 9.04 1.01
C PRO A 283 -17.70 9.08 2.22
N ALA A 284 -19.00 9.13 1.98
CA ALA A 284 -20.00 9.15 3.03
C ALA A 284 -19.71 8.03 4.06
N GLY A 285 -19.61 8.38 5.35
CA GLY A 285 -19.35 7.44 6.43
C GLY A 285 -17.87 7.16 6.77
N MET A 286 -16.93 7.97 6.31
CA MET A 286 -15.50 7.84 6.69
C MET A 286 -15.11 8.72 7.89
N GLY A 287 -15.89 9.72 8.29
CA GLY A 287 -15.52 10.69 9.31
C GLY A 287 -15.04 10.09 10.63
N ASP A 288 -15.60 8.96 11.05
CA ASP A 288 -15.21 8.30 12.31
C ASP A 288 -14.17 7.21 12.14
N ALA A 289 -13.74 6.93 10.91
CA ALA A 289 -12.90 5.77 10.65
C ALA A 289 -11.40 6.05 10.79
N TYR A 290 -10.99 7.28 10.56
CA TYR A 290 -9.58 7.69 10.55
C TYR A 290 -9.39 9.02 11.27
N ASP A 291 -8.19 9.24 11.83
CA ASP A 291 -7.77 10.56 12.33
C ASP A 291 -7.51 11.51 11.17
N PHE A 292 -6.85 11.00 10.14
CA PHE A 292 -6.62 11.71 8.89
C PHE A 292 -6.97 10.85 7.68
N VAL A 293 -7.49 11.50 6.64
CA VAL A 293 -7.66 10.91 5.32
C VAL A 293 -6.74 11.61 4.33
N TRP A 294 -5.90 10.83 3.67
CA TRP A 294 -4.97 11.31 2.66
C TRP A 294 -5.47 10.90 1.28
N PHE A 295 -5.90 11.87 0.50
CA PHE A 295 -6.40 11.64 -0.85
C PHE A 295 -5.28 11.72 -1.88
N THR A 296 -5.24 10.75 -2.78
CA THR A 296 -4.30 10.69 -3.90
C THR A 296 -5.04 10.43 -5.21
N ALA A 297 -4.33 10.58 -6.33
CA ALA A 297 -4.84 10.11 -7.61
C ALA A 297 -5.04 8.58 -7.59
N PRO A 298 -6.05 8.07 -8.33
CA PRO A 298 -6.25 6.64 -8.50
C PRO A 298 -5.05 5.99 -9.19
N ALA A 299 -4.70 4.77 -8.76
CA ALA A 299 -3.77 3.95 -9.51
C ALA A 299 -4.36 3.55 -10.87
N GLN A 300 -3.49 3.47 -11.88
CA GLN A 300 -3.90 2.91 -13.16
C GLN A 300 -4.01 1.40 -13.03
N ARG A 301 -5.23 0.88 -13.09
CA ARG A 301 -5.54 -0.55 -13.05
C ARG A 301 -6.74 -0.86 -13.91
N GLU A 302 -6.83 -2.10 -14.37
CA GLU A 302 -8.09 -2.62 -14.88
C GLU A 302 -9.11 -2.74 -13.73
N ASP A 303 -10.39 -2.58 -14.05
CA ASP A 303 -11.44 -2.77 -13.04
C ASP A 303 -11.34 -4.21 -12.47
N PRO A 304 -11.05 -4.36 -11.18
CA PRO A 304 -10.90 -5.69 -10.57
C PRO A 304 -12.17 -6.52 -10.64
N CYS A 305 -13.30 -5.88 -10.88
CA CYS A 305 -14.60 -6.54 -11.01
C CYS A 305 -14.97 -6.92 -12.45
N ALA A 306 -14.27 -6.39 -13.47
CA ALA A 306 -14.60 -6.66 -14.89
C ALA A 306 -14.48 -8.14 -15.28
N GLY A 307 -13.68 -8.93 -14.56
CA GLY A 307 -13.51 -10.38 -14.79
C GLY A 307 -14.52 -11.28 -14.05
N PHE A 308 -15.33 -10.72 -13.18
CA PHE A 308 -16.34 -11.45 -12.44
C PHE A 308 -17.66 -11.56 -13.26
N SER A 309 -17.65 -12.38 -14.31
CA SER A 309 -18.90 -12.84 -14.90
C SER A 309 -19.43 -14.01 -14.06
N MET A 310 -20.67 -13.91 -13.59
CA MET A 310 -21.34 -15.08 -13.00
C MET A 310 -21.45 -16.19 -14.05
N PRO A 311 -21.14 -17.43 -13.68
CA PRO A 311 -21.40 -18.57 -14.54
C PRO A 311 -22.90 -18.80 -14.73
#